data_066f20e23269733759ef7df51694fbd5
#
_entry.id   066f20e23269733759ef7df51694fbd5
#
_cell.length_a   1.000
_cell.length_b   1.000
_cell.length_c   1.000
_cell.angle_alpha   90.00
_cell.angle_beta   90.00
_cell.angle_gamma   90.00
#
_symmetry.space_group_name_H-M   'P 1'
#
loop_
_entity.id
_entity.type
_entity.pdbx_description
1 polymer ?
#
loop_
_entity_poly.entity_id
_entity_poly.type
_entity_poly.pdbx_seq_one_letter_code
_entity_poly.pdbx_strand_id
1 'polypeptide(L)'
;MKPLHRPTFTPPRIEPLTSRQRRVSGRRYAGARLRTMAKTVALLDYGSGNLRSAQRAVERVGAEVMVTSDAQTVLAADGLLVPGVGAFAACMNGLRAVNGPRLIGERLAGGRPVMGICVGMQVLFEHGVEHGIDAQGCGEWPGVVERLHASVLPHMGWNTVEAPENSQMFAGFSSTDRFYFVHSYGVRDWVFEGDDLTTPPLVTWAQHDGDRFVAAVENGPLWATQFHPEKSGEMGLKLLENWVGSL
;
A
#
# COMPACT_ATOMS: atom_id res chain seq x y z
N MET A 1 -78.44 4.88 7.10
CA MET A 1 -76.96 5.06 7.09
C MET A 1 -76.69 6.53 7.41
N LYS A 2 -76.14 6.82 8.61
CA LYS A 2 -75.78 8.21 9.01
C LYS A 2 -74.31 8.45 8.64
N PRO A 3 -73.93 9.62 8.12
CA PRO A 3 -72.56 9.92 7.79
C PRO A 3 -71.74 10.23 9.06
N LEU A 4 -70.49 9.66 9.13
CA LEU A 4 -69.51 9.86 10.18
C LEU A 4 -68.88 11.26 10.05
N HIS A 5 -68.99 12.09 11.11
CA HIS A 5 -68.31 13.32 11.28
C HIS A 5 -66.82 13.08 11.53
N ARG A 6 -65.96 13.68 10.72
CA ARG A 6 -64.50 13.78 10.97
C ARG A 6 -64.21 15.03 11.81
N PRO A 7 -63.43 14.95 12.89
CA PRO A 7 -63.00 16.13 13.63
C PRO A 7 -61.93 16.87 12.85
N THR A 8 -62.13 18.18 12.72
CA THR A 8 -61.17 19.15 12.15
C THR A 8 -60.09 19.45 13.20
N PHE A 9 -58.85 19.13 12.89
CA PHE A 9 -57.69 19.47 13.70
C PHE A 9 -57.24 20.91 13.40
N THR A 10 -57.29 21.80 14.40
CA THR A 10 -56.77 23.15 14.32
C THR A 10 -55.39 23.18 14.98
N PRO A 11 -54.29 23.53 14.26
CA PRO A 11 -52.97 23.62 14.88
C PRO A 11 -52.84 24.85 15.80
N PRO A 12 -52.03 24.76 16.88
CA PRO A 12 -51.82 25.85 17.80
C PRO A 12 -51.06 27.01 17.13
N ARG A 13 -51.49 28.24 17.45
CA ARG A 13 -50.86 29.49 16.99
C ARG A 13 -49.50 29.64 17.66
N ILE A 14 -48.42 29.76 16.87
CA ILE A 14 -47.09 30.07 17.35
C ILE A 14 -46.96 31.59 17.45
N GLU A 15 -46.80 32.12 18.65
CA GLU A 15 -46.49 33.54 18.86
C GLU A 15 -45.00 33.83 18.61
N PRO A 16 -44.63 34.95 17.98
CA PRO A 16 -43.26 35.33 17.76
C PRO A 16 -42.58 35.76 19.06
N LEU A 17 -41.43 35.14 19.38
CA LEU A 17 -40.59 35.48 20.52
C LEU A 17 -40.06 36.92 20.43
N THR A 18 -40.24 37.69 21.49
CA THR A 18 -39.82 39.09 21.61
C THR A 18 -38.28 39.18 21.70
N SER A 19 -37.74 40.31 21.23
CA SER A 19 -36.32 40.63 21.07
C SER A 19 -35.44 40.62 22.34
N ARG A 20 -35.99 40.29 23.50
CA ARG A 20 -35.28 40.32 24.79
C ARG A 20 -34.64 39.03 25.23
N GLN A 21 -34.84 37.91 24.49
CA GLN A 21 -34.30 36.58 24.83
C GLN A 21 -33.08 36.18 24.01
N ARG A 22 -32.45 37.08 23.25
CA ARG A 22 -31.25 36.81 22.44
C ARG A 22 -29.93 37.15 23.13
N ARG A 23 -29.82 37.03 24.45
CA ARG A 23 -28.56 37.16 25.17
C ARG A 23 -28.37 35.95 26.09
N VAL A 24 -28.12 34.78 25.54
CA VAL A 24 -27.57 33.67 26.29
C VAL A 24 -26.42 33.05 25.45
N SER A 25 -25.24 33.34 25.96
CA SER A 25 -24.01 32.56 25.82
C SER A 25 -23.60 32.09 24.43
N GLY A 26 -22.82 32.93 23.74
CA GLY A 26 -21.83 32.46 22.79
C GLY A 26 -20.76 31.64 23.50
N ARG A 27 -21.05 30.41 23.91
CA ARG A 27 -20.05 29.40 24.12
C ARG A 27 -19.50 29.09 22.74
N ARG A 28 -18.31 29.61 22.44
CA ARG A 28 -17.48 29.12 21.36
C ARG A 28 -17.26 27.64 21.63
N TYR A 29 -17.95 26.80 20.90
CA TYR A 29 -17.51 25.41 20.72
C TYR A 29 -16.15 25.52 20.04
N ALA A 30 -15.09 25.49 20.83
CA ALA A 30 -13.77 25.18 20.31
C ALA A 30 -13.94 23.89 19.53
N GLY A 31 -13.69 23.97 18.22
CA GLY A 31 -13.85 22.84 17.32
C GLY A 31 -13.08 21.67 17.90
N ALA A 32 -13.79 20.64 18.33
CA ALA A 32 -13.22 19.33 18.52
C ALA A 32 -12.68 18.95 17.13
N ARG A 33 -11.38 19.09 16.92
CA ARG A 33 -10.72 18.40 15.81
C ARG A 33 -11.07 16.93 16.03
N LEU A 34 -11.90 16.40 15.14
CA LEU A 34 -12.02 14.95 14.98
C LEU A 34 -10.58 14.45 14.87
N ARG A 35 -10.04 13.83 15.91
CA ARG A 35 -8.81 13.06 15.79
C ARG A 35 -9.18 11.94 14.83
N THR A 36 -8.83 12.10 13.56
CA THR A 36 -8.75 10.97 12.64
C THR A 36 -7.92 9.93 13.36
N MET A 37 -8.51 8.77 13.61
CA MET A 37 -7.77 7.64 14.20
C MET A 37 -6.59 7.38 13.27
N ALA A 38 -5.39 7.22 13.85
CA ALA A 38 -4.21 6.87 13.07
C ALA A 38 -4.49 5.56 12.33
N LYS A 39 -4.06 5.49 11.07
CA LYS A 39 -4.15 4.26 10.30
C LYS A 39 -3.28 3.19 10.92
N THR A 40 -3.78 1.95 10.96
CA THR A 40 -3.05 0.80 11.48
C THR A 40 -2.41 0.01 10.35
N VAL A 41 -1.13 -0.31 10.49
CA VAL A 41 -0.37 -1.10 9.51
C VAL A 41 0.20 -2.34 10.19
N ALA A 42 -0.17 -3.52 9.71
CA ALA A 42 0.51 -4.75 10.07
C ALA A 42 1.80 -4.86 9.23
N LEU A 43 2.94 -4.94 9.89
CA LEU A 43 4.22 -5.24 9.27
C LEU A 43 4.49 -6.73 9.45
N LEU A 44 4.44 -7.50 8.35
CA LEU A 44 4.51 -8.94 8.40
C LEU A 44 5.90 -9.44 8.82
N ASP A 45 5.97 -10.09 9.97
CA ASP A 45 7.17 -10.76 10.44
C ASP A 45 7.17 -12.23 10.04
N TYR A 46 7.91 -12.56 9.01
CA TYR A 46 8.09 -13.92 8.51
C TYR A 46 9.57 -14.37 8.48
N GLY A 47 10.38 -13.70 9.31
CA GLY A 47 11.80 -14.00 9.43
C GLY A 47 12.68 -13.35 8.36
N SER A 48 12.14 -12.47 7.53
CA SER A 48 12.88 -11.72 6.51
C SER A 48 12.49 -10.24 6.53
N GLY A 49 13.41 -9.40 6.09
CA GLY A 49 13.19 -7.97 5.96
C GLY A 49 13.89 -7.12 7.02
N ASN A 50 14.11 -5.86 6.67
CA ASN A 50 14.59 -4.86 7.63
C ASN A 50 13.39 -4.23 8.35
N LEU A 51 12.75 -5.03 9.24
CA LEU A 51 11.50 -4.67 9.91
C LEU A 51 11.60 -3.32 10.62
N ARG A 52 12.70 -3.06 11.35
CA ARG A 52 12.85 -1.83 12.14
C ARG A 52 12.90 -0.57 11.28
N SER A 53 13.55 -0.62 10.12
CA SER A 53 13.63 0.53 9.22
C SER A 53 12.26 0.80 8.57
N ALA A 54 11.59 -0.25 8.12
CA ALA A 54 10.24 -0.17 7.55
C ALA A 54 9.23 0.37 8.60
N GLN A 55 9.25 -0.18 9.83
CA GLN A 55 8.41 0.28 10.92
C GLN A 55 8.58 1.78 11.18
N ARG A 56 9.82 2.24 11.41
CA ARG A 56 10.11 3.65 11.70
C ARG A 56 9.69 4.57 10.56
N ALA A 57 9.86 4.15 9.32
CA ALA A 57 9.48 4.96 8.16
C ALA A 57 7.96 5.13 8.08
N VAL A 58 7.19 4.06 8.29
CA VAL A 58 5.72 4.10 8.28
C VAL A 58 5.16 4.84 9.51
N GLU A 59 5.76 4.67 10.70
CA GLU A 59 5.39 5.45 11.89
C GLU A 59 5.65 6.96 11.68
N ARG A 60 6.74 7.31 10.99
CA ARG A 60 7.09 8.71 10.70
C ARG A 60 6.07 9.41 9.82
N VAL A 61 5.37 8.68 8.98
CA VAL A 61 4.27 9.22 8.14
C VAL A 61 2.90 9.11 8.81
N GLY A 62 2.85 8.79 10.11
CA GLY A 62 1.66 8.95 10.96
C GLY A 62 0.78 7.72 11.12
N ALA A 63 1.21 6.53 10.69
CA ALA A 63 0.51 5.29 10.95
C ALA A 63 0.98 4.63 12.26
N GLU A 64 0.12 3.81 12.87
CA GLU A 64 0.47 2.90 13.96
C GLU A 64 0.91 1.55 13.36
N VAL A 65 2.11 1.07 13.71
CA VAL A 65 2.67 -0.15 13.11
C VAL A 65 2.74 -1.28 14.12
N MET A 66 2.18 -2.42 13.75
CA MET A 66 2.25 -3.66 14.50
C MET A 66 3.11 -4.67 13.75
N VAL A 67 4.28 -5.01 14.30
CA VAL A 67 5.13 -6.09 13.77
C VAL A 67 4.55 -7.42 14.25
N THR A 68 4.07 -8.25 13.33
CA THR A 68 3.30 -9.43 13.68
C THR A 68 3.29 -10.50 12.58
N SER A 69 3.11 -11.76 12.99
CA SER A 69 2.73 -12.89 12.12
C SER A 69 1.32 -13.42 12.46
N ASP A 70 0.63 -12.78 13.43
CA ASP A 70 -0.71 -13.18 13.82
C ASP A 70 -1.74 -12.85 12.73
N ALA A 71 -2.46 -13.86 12.25
CA ALA A 71 -3.40 -13.73 11.16
C ALA A 71 -4.56 -12.77 11.47
N GLN A 72 -5.05 -12.74 12.70
CA GLN A 72 -6.17 -11.86 13.08
C GLN A 72 -5.71 -10.39 13.02
N THR A 73 -4.55 -10.09 13.55
CA THR A 73 -3.95 -8.76 13.52
C THR A 73 -3.67 -8.32 12.06
N VAL A 74 -3.09 -9.21 11.24
CA VAL A 74 -2.84 -8.95 9.82
C VAL A 74 -4.13 -8.64 9.07
N LEU A 75 -5.18 -9.42 9.30
CA LEU A 75 -6.47 -9.23 8.62
C LEU A 75 -7.27 -8.04 9.15
N ALA A 76 -7.05 -7.60 10.39
CA ALA A 76 -7.79 -6.48 10.99
C ALA A 76 -7.19 -5.10 10.65
N ALA A 77 -5.88 -5.01 10.42
CA ALA A 77 -5.19 -3.75 10.14
C ALA A 77 -5.70 -3.05 8.87
N ASP A 78 -5.59 -1.71 8.79
CA ASP A 78 -5.96 -0.96 7.59
C ASP A 78 -5.04 -1.32 6.42
N GLY A 79 -3.72 -1.43 6.64
CA GLY A 79 -2.73 -1.83 5.64
C GLY A 79 -1.88 -3.02 6.06
N LEU A 80 -1.36 -3.77 5.08
CA LEU A 80 -0.35 -4.82 5.27
C LEU A 80 0.93 -4.43 4.53
N LEU A 81 2.06 -4.40 5.25
CA LEU A 81 3.37 -4.20 4.66
C LEU A 81 4.17 -5.50 4.69
N VAL A 82 4.68 -5.91 3.53
CA VAL A 82 5.46 -7.12 3.31
C VAL A 82 6.87 -6.73 2.88
N PRO A 83 7.80 -6.50 3.80
CA PRO A 83 9.20 -6.25 3.46
C PRO A 83 9.90 -7.57 3.15
N GLY A 84 10.95 -7.54 2.33
CA GLY A 84 11.76 -8.73 2.08
C GLY A 84 13.21 -8.38 1.80
N VAL A 85 14.12 -9.19 2.31
CA VAL A 85 15.56 -9.14 2.00
C VAL A 85 16.14 -10.55 1.90
N GLY A 86 17.22 -10.70 1.14
CA GLY A 86 17.86 -11.98 0.93
C GLY A 86 17.34 -12.71 -0.30
N ALA A 87 17.43 -14.04 -0.32
CA ALA A 87 17.06 -14.84 -1.47
C ALA A 87 15.57 -15.07 -1.58
N PHE A 88 15.05 -15.07 -2.82
CA PHE A 88 13.63 -15.28 -3.15
C PHE A 88 13.05 -16.54 -2.48
N ALA A 89 13.69 -17.69 -2.68
CA ALA A 89 13.22 -18.96 -2.12
C ALA A 89 13.18 -18.95 -0.57
N ALA A 90 14.16 -18.31 0.07
CA ALA A 90 14.18 -18.17 1.53
C ALA A 90 13.02 -17.29 2.03
N CYS A 91 12.76 -16.18 1.36
CA CYS A 91 11.61 -15.32 1.65
C CYS A 91 10.29 -16.07 1.48
N MET A 92 10.12 -16.83 0.39
CA MET A 92 8.92 -17.63 0.17
C MET A 92 8.72 -18.72 1.22
N ASN A 93 9.81 -19.37 1.67
CA ASN A 93 9.72 -20.36 2.75
C ASN A 93 9.25 -19.72 4.07
N GLY A 94 9.83 -18.58 4.44
CA GLY A 94 9.39 -17.84 5.62
C GLY A 94 7.93 -17.36 5.50
N LEU A 95 7.57 -16.83 4.33
CA LEU A 95 6.22 -16.36 4.07
C LEU A 95 5.17 -17.48 4.17
N ARG A 96 5.49 -18.67 3.62
CA ARG A 96 4.63 -19.87 3.72
C ARG A 96 4.49 -20.37 5.17
N ALA A 97 5.55 -20.27 5.96
CA ALA A 97 5.53 -20.72 7.36
C ALA A 97 4.53 -19.95 8.22
N VAL A 98 4.23 -18.68 7.85
CA VAL A 98 3.22 -17.84 8.53
C VAL A 98 1.90 -17.73 7.75
N ASN A 99 1.67 -18.60 6.77
CA ASN A 99 0.51 -18.54 5.85
C ASN A 99 0.40 -17.20 5.09
N GLY A 100 1.52 -16.51 4.87
CA GLY A 100 1.58 -15.20 4.25
C GLY A 100 0.90 -15.10 2.89
N PRO A 101 1.11 -16.05 1.93
CA PRO A 101 0.43 -15.99 0.63
C PRO A 101 -1.09 -15.98 0.77
N ARG A 102 -1.65 -16.80 1.67
CA ARG A 102 -3.09 -16.81 1.95
C ARG A 102 -3.56 -15.49 2.56
N LEU A 103 -2.82 -14.94 3.52
CA LEU A 103 -3.18 -13.67 4.18
C LEU A 103 -3.17 -12.51 3.18
N ILE A 104 -2.19 -12.47 2.26
CA ILE A 104 -2.12 -11.50 1.16
C ILE A 104 -3.37 -11.64 0.28
N GLY A 105 -3.65 -12.85 -0.23
CA GLY A 105 -4.81 -13.09 -1.10
C GLY A 105 -6.14 -12.77 -0.43
N GLU A 106 -6.34 -13.11 0.85
CA GLU A 106 -7.56 -12.76 1.60
C GLU A 106 -7.74 -11.25 1.74
N ARG A 107 -6.65 -10.50 1.96
CA ARG A 107 -6.72 -9.04 2.01
C ARG A 107 -7.09 -8.45 0.67
N LEU A 108 -6.44 -8.91 -0.40
CA LEU A 108 -6.68 -8.44 -1.77
C LEU A 108 -8.10 -8.74 -2.24
N ALA A 109 -8.61 -9.95 -1.96
CA ALA A 109 -9.98 -10.32 -2.24
C ALA A 109 -11.01 -9.43 -1.51
N GLY A 110 -10.65 -8.91 -0.34
CA GLY A 110 -11.43 -7.93 0.42
C GLY A 110 -11.19 -6.47 0.04
N GLY A 111 -10.39 -6.18 -0.99
CA GLY A 111 -10.01 -4.82 -1.40
C GLY A 111 -9.12 -4.10 -0.39
N ARG A 112 -8.43 -4.83 0.49
CA ARG A 112 -7.61 -4.26 1.56
C ARG A 112 -6.17 -4.03 1.13
N PRO A 113 -5.61 -2.84 1.39
CA PRO A 113 -4.28 -2.48 0.92
C PRO A 113 -3.16 -3.40 1.42
N VAL A 114 -2.27 -3.76 0.47
CA VAL A 114 -1.04 -4.51 0.68
C VAL A 114 0.09 -3.79 -0.03
N MET A 115 1.26 -3.68 0.59
CA MET A 115 2.47 -3.12 -0.02
C MET A 115 3.65 -4.08 0.15
N GLY A 116 4.28 -4.47 -0.97
CA GLY A 116 5.53 -5.23 -1.00
C GLY A 116 6.75 -4.33 -1.15
N ILE A 117 7.86 -4.62 -0.45
CA ILE A 117 9.12 -3.87 -0.56
C ILE A 117 10.28 -4.81 -0.89
N CYS A 118 11.01 -4.52 -1.96
CA CYS A 118 12.20 -5.24 -2.43
C CYS A 118 11.89 -6.73 -2.71
N VAL A 119 12.44 -7.68 -2.00
CA VAL A 119 12.07 -9.10 -2.16
C VAL A 119 10.60 -9.32 -1.79
N GLY A 120 10.02 -8.47 -0.92
CA GLY A 120 8.58 -8.47 -0.65
C GLY A 120 7.72 -8.12 -1.87
N MET A 121 8.22 -7.33 -2.83
CA MET A 121 7.61 -7.16 -4.15
C MET A 121 7.84 -8.42 -5.01
N GLN A 122 9.07 -8.92 -5.04
CA GLN A 122 9.44 -10.03 -5.90
C GLN A 122 8.58 -11.28 -5.63
N VAL A 123 8.31 -11.60 -4.36
CA VAL A 123 7.50 -12.77 -3.98
C VAL A 123 6.04 -12.69 -4.42
N LEU A 124 5.56 -11.54 -4.86
CA LEU A 124 4.21 -11.38 -5.40
C LEU A 124 4.08 -11.90 -6.84
N PHE A 125 5.19 -12.05 -7.56
CA PHE A 125 5.20 -12.63 -8.90
C PHE A 125 5.06 -14.16 -8.88
N GLU A 126 4.92 -14.77 -10.05
CA GLU A 126 4.71 -16.21 -10.19
C GLU A 126 5.92 -17.03 -9.75
N HIS A 127 7.12 -16.63 -10.19
CA HIS A 127 8.36 -17.38 -9.99
C HIS A 127 9.54 -16.48 -9.68
N GLY A 128 10.52 -17.05 -8.99
CA GLY A 128 11.85 -16.47 -8.87
C GLY A 128 12.92 -17.51 -9.16
N VAL A 129 13.80 -17.19 -10.11
CA VAL A 129 14.96 -18.03 -10.48
C VAL A 129 16.23 -17.39 -9.97
N GLU A 130 16.76 -17.93 -8.88
CA GLU A 130 17.95 -17.42 -8.22
C GLU A 130 18.95 -18.54 -7.94
N HIS A 131 20.20 -18.37 -8.37
CA HIS A 131 21.27 -19.38 -8.22
C HIS A 131 20.90 -20.79 -8.73
N GLY A 132 20.09 -20.88 -9.80
CA GLY A 132 19.60 -22.11 -10.35
C GLY A 132 18.47 -22.80 -9.57
N ILE A 133 17.95 -22.12 -8.55
CA ILE A 133 16.75 -22.56 -7.81
C ILE A 133 15.54 -21.83 -8.41
N ASP A 134 14.59 -22.58 -8.93
CA ASP A 134 13.27 -22.10 -9.34
C ASP A 134 12.31 -22.28 -8.16
N ALA A 135 11.73 -21.17 -7.70
CA ALA A 135 10.79 -21.16 -6.58
C ALA A 135 9.50 -20.43 -6.96
N GLN A 136 8.37 -21.05 -6.67
CA GLN A 136 7.07 -20.45 -6.89
C GLN A 136 6.81 -19.33 -5.88
N GLY A 137 6.33 -18.18 -6.40
CA GLY A 137 5.88 -17.03 -5.63
C GLY A 137 4.43 -17.09 -5.19
N CYS A 138 3.82 -15.93 -4.94
CA CYS A 138 2.40 -15.82 -4.59
C CYS A 138 1.49 -15.85 -5.82
N GLY A 139 1.99 -15.47 -7.01
CA GLY A 139 1.23 -15.50 -8.25
C GLY A 139 0.18 -14.38 -8.36
N GLU A 140 0.37 -13.27 -7.69
CA GLU A 140 -0.53 -12.11 -7.81
C GLU A 140 -0.33 -11.40 -9.15
N TRP A 141 0.86 -11.51 -9.74
CA TRP A 141 1.20 -11.00 -11.06
C TRP A 141 1.99 -12.04 -11.87
N PRO A 142 1.78 -12.10 -13.20
CA PRO A 142 2.60 -12.91 -14.08
C PRO A 142 4.03 -12.36 -14.12
N GLY A 143 4.98 -13.22 -14.39
CA GLY A 143 6.38 -12.84 -14.60
C GLY A 143 7.34 -13.57 -13.69
N VAL A 144 8.60 -13.52 -14.10
CA VAL A 144 9.71 -14.21 -13.46
C VAL A 144 10.70 -13.21 -12.89
N VAL A 145 11.03 -13.37 -11.61
CA VAL A 145 12.15 -12.66 -10.99
C VAL A 145 13.43 -13.39 -11.34
N GLU A 146 14.28 -12.75 -12.12
CA GLU A 146 15.52 -13.33 -12.61
C GLU A 146 16.70 -12.37 -12.42
N ARG A 147 17.91 -12.86 -12.64
CA ARG A 147 19.12 -12.05 -12.53
C ARG A 147 19.13 -10.98 -13.62
N LEU A 148 19.40 -9.72 -13.23
CA LEU A 148 19.59 -8.62 -14.18
C LEU A 148 20.80 -8.90 -15.09
N HIS A 149 20.73 -8.43 -16.33
CA HIS A 149 21.80 -8.57 -17.33
C HIS A 149 22.83 -7.44 -17.27
N ALA A 150 22.78 -6.61 -16.23
CA ALA A 150 23.74 -5.55 -15.99
C ALA A 150 25.16 -6.10 -15.76
N SER A 151 26.17 -5.37 -16.21
CA SER A 151 27.58 -5.76 -16.05
C SER A 151 28.06 -5.57 -14.60
N VAL A 152 27.45 -4.63 -13.87
CA VAL A 152 27.77 -4.35 -12.46
C VAL A 152 26.57 -4.70 -11.59
N LEU A 153 26.70 -5.72 -10.76
CA LEU A 153 25.69 -6.16 -9.80
C LEU A 153 26.30 -6.30 -8.41
N PRO A 154 25.54 -6.02 -7.35
CA PRO A 154 24.13 -5.57 -7.35
C PRO A 154 23.95 -4.17 -7.93
N HIS A 155 22.78 -3.87 -8.50
CA HIS A 155 22.29 -2.50 -8.66
C HIS A 155 22.17 -1.89 -7.25
N MET A 156 23.14 -1.09 -6.87
CA MET A 156 23.21 -0.47 -5.54
C MET A 156 23.39 1.04 -5.66
N GLY A 157 22.44 1.79 -5.14
CA GLY A 157 22.51 3.25 -5.13
C GLY A 157 21.20 3.92 -5.47
N TRP A 158 21.30 5.21 -5.77
CA TRP A 158 20.17 6.09 -6.08
C TRP A 158 19.89 6.11 -7.57
N ASN A 159 18.64 5.82 -7.95
CA ASN A 159 18.22 5.83 -9.33
C ASN A 159 16.84 6.50 -9.48
N THR A 160 16.56 7.00 -10.68
CA THR A 160 15.25 7.52 -11.06
C THR A 160 14.35 6.39 -11.54
N VAL A 161 13.04 6.68 -11.63
CA VAL A 161 12.03 5.76 -12.13
C VAL A 161 11.15 6.44 -13.18
N GLU A 162 10.60 5.66 -14.08
CA GLU A 162 9.64 6.06 -15.11
C GLU A 162 8.24 5.60 -14.67
N ALA A 163 7.55 6.43 -13.90
CA ALA A 163 6.20 6.14 -13.43
C ALA A 163 5.13 6.61 -14.44
N PRO A 164 4.00 5.89 -14.56
CA PRO A 164 2.84 6.36 -15.32
C PRO A 164 2.27 7.66 -14.73
N GLU A 165 1.76 8.56 -15.58
CA GLU A 165 1.23 9.87 -15.16
C GLU A 165 0.04 9.77 -14.19
N ASN A 166 -0.75 8.69 -14.29
CA ASN A 166 -1.93 8.45 -13.46
C ASN A 166 -1.64 7.63 -12.19
N SER A 167 -0.37 7.40 -11.85
CA SER A 167 0.01 6.68 -10.63
C SER A 167 -0.33 7.49 -9.37
N GLN A 168 -1.04 6.85 -8.45
CA GLN A 168 -1.29 7.41 -7.12
C GLN A 168 -0.07 7.26 -6.21
N MET A 169 0.66 6.15 -6.33
CA MET A 169 1.90 5.89 -5.61
C MET A 169 2.91 7.01 -5.83
N PHE A 170 3.03 7.49 -7.08
CA PHE A 170 3.97 8.54 -7.46
C PHE A 170 3.31 9.93 -7.59
N ALA A 171 2.14 10.14 -7.00
CA ALA A 171 1.48 11.44 -7.01
C ALA A 171 2.38 12.53 -6.41
N GLY A 172 2.62 13.59 -7.20
CA GLY A 172 3.44 14.74 -6.79
C GLY A 172 4.96 14.52 -6.88
N PHE A 173 5.43 13.44 -7.51
CA PHE A 173 6.85 13.23 -7.83
C PHE A 173 7.21 13.80 -9.20
N SER A 174 8.51 14.04 -9.39
CA SER A 174 9.12 14.42 -10.66
C SER A 174 9.98 13.31 -11.22
N SER A 175 10.28 13.35 -12.52
CA SER A 175 11.17 12.39 -13.19
C SER A 175 12.62 12.43 -12.71
N THR A 176 13.01 13.44 -11.92
CA THR A 176 14.35 13.58 -11.35
C THR A 176 14.47 13.07 -9.93
N ASP A 177 13.33 12.72 -9.29
CA ASP A 177 13.32 12.17 -7.94
C ASP A 177 13.96 10.79 -7.93
N ARG A 178 14.73 10.50 -6.87
CA ARG A 178 15.53 9.29 -6.80
C ARG A 178 15.14 8.44 -5.62
N PHE A 179 15.25 7.13 -5.84
CA PHE A 179 14.99 6.10 -4.84
C PHE A 179 16.22 5.20 -4.68
N TYR A 180 16.38 4.61 -3.50
CA TYR A 180 17.52 3.76 -3.19
C TYR A 180 17.23 2.29 -3.54
N PHE A 181 18.04 1.74 -4.43
CA PHE A 181 17.99 0.34 -4.86
C PHE A 181 19.14 -0.44 -4.27
N VAL A 182 18.92 -1.73 -4.00
CA VAL A 182 19.96 -2.71 -3.72
C VAL A 182 19.44 -4.11 -4.06
N HIS A 183 19.66 -4.54 -5.30
CA HIS A 183 19.20 -5.85 -5.78
C HIS A 183 20.04 -6.33 -6.97
N SER A 184 20.09 -7.64 -7.19
CA SER A 184 20.70 -8.26 -8.37
C SER A 184 19.67 -8.97 -9.23
N TYR A 185 18.46 -9.13 -8.73
CA TYR A 185 17.35 -9.85 -9.36
C TYR A 185 16.15 -8.90 -9.45
N GLY A 186 15.34 -9.08 -10.48
CA GLY A 186 14.14 -8.29 -10.71
C GLY A 186 13.32 -8.86 -11.87
N VAL A 187 12.15 -8.31 -12.11
CA VAL A 187 11.31 -8.66 -13.25
C VAL A 187 11.71 -7.76 -14.42
N ARG A 188 12.15 -8.37 -15.52
CA ARG A 188 12.65 -7.66 -16.71
C ARG A 188 11.56 -7.55 -17.78
N ASP A 189 10.75 -8.56 -17.91
CA ASP A 189 9.64 -8.62 -18.85
C ASP A 189 8.32 -8.58 -18.11
N TRP A 190 7.43 -7.72 -18.58
CA TRP A 190 6.07 -7.64 -18.08
C TRP A 190 5.10 -7.93 -19.22
N VAL A 191 4.49 -9.09 -19.17
CA VAL A 191 3.44 -9.48 -20.10
C VAL A 191 2.15 -9.67 -19.31
N PHE A 192 1.27 -8.70 -19.38
CA PHE A 192 -0.06 -8.79 -18.80
C PHE A 192 -1.08 -8.76 -19.94
N GLU A 193 -1.67 -9.90 -20.20
CA GLU A 193 -2.80 -10.02 -21.12
C GLU A 193 -4.09 -9.72 -20.33
N GLY A 194 -4.46 -8.44 -20.27
CA GLY A 194 -5.74 -8.02 -19.70
C GLY A 194 -6.88 -8.31 -20.64
N ASP A 195 -8.04 -8.58 -20.09
CA ASP A 195 -9.30 -8.55 -20.84
C ASP A 195 -9.94 -7.14 -20.74
N ASP A 196 -11.00 -6.90 -21.53
CA ASP A 196 -11.72 -5.62 -21.53
C ASP A 196 -12.43 -5.32 -20.19
N LEU A 197 -12.40 -6.25 -19.22
CA LEU A 197 -13.08 -6.17 -17.93
C LEU A 197 -12.14 -5.82 -16.77
N THR A 198 -10.83 -5.97 -16.96
CA THR A 198 -9.82 -5.72 -15.94
C THR A 198 -9.01 -4.47 -16.22
N THR A 199 -8.85 -3.60 -15.23
CA THR A 199 -7.92 -2.48 -15.31
C THR A 199 -6.49 -3.01 -15.19
N PRO A 200 -5.63 -2.80 -16.19
CA PRO A 200 -4.26 -3.29 -16.13
C PRO A 200 -3.48 -2.60 -15.01
N PRO A 201 -2.54 -3.30 -14.39
CA PRO A 201 -1.62 -2.72 -13.43
C PRO A 201 -0.82 -1.55 -14.01
N LEU A 202 -0.57 -0.53 -13.20
CA LEU A 202 0.36 0.55 -13.53
C LEU A 202 1.77 0.10 -13.19
N VAL A 203 2.60 -0.05 -14.23
CA VAL A 203 3.98 -0.53 -14.08
C VAL A 203 4.94 0.64 -14.20
N THR A 204 5.74 0.83 -13.16
CA THR A 204 6.83 1.79 -13.12
C THR A 204 8.14 1.09 -13.44
N TRP A 205 8.95 1.68 -14.28
CA TRP A 205 10.20 1.12 -14.77
C TRP A 205 11.42 1.86 -14.24
N ALA A 206 12.53 1.17 -14.16
CA ALA A 206 13.86 1.75 -14.02
C ALA A 206 14.85 1.01 -14.93
N GLN A 207 16.03 1.60 -15.11
CA GLN A 207 17.11 1.01 -15.92
C GLN A 207 18.41 1.04 -15.14
N HIS A 208 19.18 -0.05 -15.19
CA HIS A 208 20.51 -0.13 -14.63
C HIS A 208 21.46 -0.76 -15.65
N ASP A 209 22.50 0.00 -16.02
CA ASP A 209 23.54 -0.45 -16.97
C ASP A 209 22.94 -1.02 -18.28
N GLY A 210 21.93 -0.32 -18.82
CA GLY A 210 21.22 -0.72 -20.04
C GLY A 210 20.13 -1.76 -19.88
N ASP A 211 20.05 -2.45 -18.75
CA ASP A 211 19.00 -3.42 -18.47
C ASP A 211 17.79 -2.75 -17.79
N ARG A 212 16.62 -2.93 -18.37
CA ARG A 212 15.35 -2.37 -17.89
C ARG A 212 14.65 -3.40 -17.00
N PHE A 213 14.05 -2.92 -15.91
CA PHE A 213 13.33 -3.78 -14.96
C PHE A 213 12.16 -3.07 -14.33
N VAL A 214 11.22 -3.83 -13.78
CA VAL A 214 10.06 -3.31 -13.03
C VAL A 214 10.53 -2.75 -11.70
N ALA A 215 10.39 -1.43 -11.54
CA ALA A 215 10.77 -0.71 -10.32
C ALA A 215 9.64 -0.62 -9.30
N ALA A 216 8.38 -0.55 -9.76
CA ALA A 216 7.21 -0.60 -8.90
C ALA A 216 5.98 -1.05 -9.69
N VAL A 217 4.98 -1.53 -8.96
CA VAL A 217 3.67 -1.90 -9.51
C VAL A 217 2.58 -1.33 -8.60
N GLU A 218 1.54 -0.80 -9.22
CA GLU A 218 0.32 -0.32 -8.58
C GLU A 218 -0.88 -1.01 -9.24
N ASN A 219 -1.57 -1.86 -8.50
CA ASN A 219 -2.70 -2.64 -8.99
C ASN A 219 -3.83 -2.63 -7.96
N GLY A 220 -4.70 -1.63 -8.04
CA GLY A 220 -5.77 -1.46 -7.07
C GLY A 220 -5.22 -1.40 -5.63
N PRO A 221 -5.60 -2.32 -4.74
CA PRO A 221 -5.12 -2.34 -3.36
C PRO A 221 -3.68 -2.88 -3.21
N LEU A 222 -3.09 -3.47 -4.25
CA LEU A 222 -1.75 -4.06 -4.21
C LEU A 222 -0.73 -3.12 -4.81
N TRP A 223 0.15 -2.58 -3.96
CA TRP A 223 1.29 -1.76 -4.36
C TRP A 223 2.59 -2.48 -4.04
N ALA A 224 3.62 -2.25 -4.83
CA ALA A 224 4.94 -2.80 -4.51
C ALA A 224 6.07 -2.00 -5.14
N THR A 225 7.26 -2.01 -4.49
CA THR A 225 8.47 -1.35 -4.95
C THR A 225 9.66 -2.28 -4.91
N GLN A 226 10.49 -2.28 -5.97
CA GLN A 226 11.80 -2.97 -5.97
C GLN A 226 12.83 -2.21 -5.14
N PHE A 227 12.72 -0.89 -5.10
CA PHE A 227 13.55 -0.03 -4.25
C PHE A 227 13.03 -0.02 -2.81
N HIS A 228 13.83 0.57 -1.93
CA HIS A 228 13.56 0.67 -0.51
C HIS A 228 13.05 2.08 -0.16
N PRO A 229 11.74 2.34 -0.06
CA PRO A 229 11.25 3.65 0.36
C PRO A 229 11.75 4.03 1.75
N GLU A 230 11.89 3.06 2.67
CA GLU A 230 12.40 3.28 4.03
C GLU A 230 13.90 3.70 4.07
N LYS A 231 14.59 3.64 2.93
CA LYS A 231 15.99 4.08 2.75
C LYS A 231 16.11 5.25 1.76
N SER A 232 15.00 5.71 1.19
CA SER A 232 14.97 6.70 0.12
C SER A 232 14.76 8.15 0.62
N GLY A 233 15.05 8.42 1.90
CA GLY A 233 14.98 9.77 2.46
C GLY A 233 13.58 10.39 2.36
N GLU A 234 13.51 11.67 2.03
CA GLU A 234 12.22 12.40 1.93
C GLU A 234 11.34 11.85 0.80
N MET A 235 11.92 11.40 -0.31
CA MET A 235 11.16 10.82 -1.41
C MET A 235 10.50 9.50 -0.99
N GLY A 236 11.23 8.67 -0.26
CA GLY A 236 10.65 7.45 0.28
C GLY A 236 9.54 7.69 1.29
N LEU A 237 9.69 8.68 2.16
CA LEU A 237 8.64 9.06 3.10
C LEU A 237 7.39 9.58 2.38
N LYS A 238 7.55 10.44 1.38
CA LYS A 238 6.43 10.93 0.56
C LYS A 238 5.68 9.78 -0.14
N LEU A 239 6.39 8.76 -0.65
CA LEU A 239 5.76 7.59 -1.23
C LEU A 239 4.95 6.80 -0.18
N LEU A 240 5.53 6.60 1.01
CA LEU A 240 4.82 5.95 2.11
C LEU A 240 3.62 6.79 2.60
N GLU A 241 3.70 8.13 2.58
CA GLU A 241 2.56 9.01 2.85
C GLU A 241 1.43 8.79 1.84
N ASN A 242 1.75 8.69 0.54
CA ASN A 242 0.77 8.39 -0.50
C ASN A 242 0.09 7.04 -0.23
N TRP A 243 0.86 6.00 0.13
CA TRP A 243 0.31 4.69 0.45
C TRP A 243 -0.55 4.72 1.73
N VAL A 244 -0.07 5.31 2.81
CA VAL A 244 -0.83 5.42 4.07
C VAL A 244 -2.09 6.27 3.87
N GLY A 245 -2.03 7.28 3.00
CA GLY A 245 -3.18 8.09 2.63
C GLY A 245 -4.25 7.33 1.83
N SER A 246 -3.91 6.22 1.22
CA SER A 246 -4.83 5.36 0.46
C SER A 246 -5.53 4.29 1.32
N LEU A 247 -5.12 4.09 2.59
CA LEU A 247 -5.66 3.08 3.52
C LEU A 247 -7.11 3.36 4.00
#